data_5e23605a9471b6c1afc7086e639c8fc8
#
_entry.id   5e23605a9471b6c1afc7086e639c8fc8
#
_cell.length_a   1.000
_cell.length_b   1.000
_cell.length_c   1.000
_cell.angle_alpha   90.00
_cell.angle_beta   90.00
_cell.angle_gamma   90.00
#
_symmetry.space_group_name_H-M   'P 1'
#
loop_
_entity.id
_entity.type
_entity.pdbx_description
1 polymer ?
#
loop_
_entity_poly.entity_id
_entity_poly.type
_entity_poly.pdbx_seq_one_letter_code
_entity_poly.pdbx_strand_id
1 'polypeptide(L)'
;LDPATGRYVELVKFDPTEAAAPATYLDASTRPDVRLRVTLAEGATSWQVVEALKRAEFLSGEVTVLPDEGSLAPDSYEVSRSSTREALLSEMARRQGAIIDELWASRADGLPYATPEQALVMASIVEKETGVPGERRQVASVFINRLREGIRLQTDPAVIYGVTGGKGSLGRGLRQSELQRETPYNTYLIDGLPPTPIANPGRASIEAALNPEVTDYLFFVADGTGGHAFAATLAEHNRNVARWREIEAARSPAGN
;
A
#
# COMPACT_ATOMS: atom_id res chain seq x y z
N LEU A 1 -1.40 25.37 19.29
CA LEU A 1 -1.98 26.46 18.50
C LEU A 1 -1.02 27.66 18.55
N ASP A 2 -0.68 28.26 17.42
CA ASP A 2 0.06 29.53 17.38
C ASP A 2 -0.92 30.65 17.79
N PRO A 3 -0.65 31.37 18.90
CA PRO A 3 -1.56 32.41 19.38
C PRO A 3 -1.71 33.59 18.40
N ALA A 4 -0.70 33.84 17.56
CA ALA A 4 -0.71 34.95 16.61
C ALA A 4 -1.55 34.67 15.37
N THR A 5 -1.61 33.43 14.93
CA THR A 5 -2.26 33.04 13.66
C THR A 5 -3.52 32.19 13.87
N GLY A 6 -3.75 31.67 15.07
CA GLY A 6 -4.81 30.72 15.37
C GLY A 6 -4.69 29.37 14.64
N ARG A 7 -3.51 29.09 14.06
CA ARG A 7 -3.26 27.86 13.30
C ARG A 7 -2.41 26.88 14.12
N TYR A 8 -2.59 25.59 13.83
CA TYR A 8 -1.67 24.57 14.34
C TYR A 8 -0.34 24.68 13.58
N VAL A 9 0.75 24.69 14.33
CA VAL A 9 2.12 24.65 13.80
C VAL A 9 2.79 23.37 14.30
N GLU A 10 3.63 22.78 13.47
CA GLU A 10 4.46 21.66 13.88
C GLU A 10 5.52 22.17 14.87
N LEU A 11 5.52 21.65 16.09
CA LEU A 11 6.47 22.02 17.13
C LEU A 11 7.74 21.19 17.07
N VAL A 12 7.59 19.88 16.78
CA VAL A 12 8.69 18.93 16.74
C VAL A 12 8.27 17.72 15.92
N LYS A 13 9.20 17.20 15.14
CA LYS A 13 9.07 15.95 14.39
C LYS A 13 10.30 15.10 14.67
N PHE A 14 10.09 13.83 14.94
CA PHE A 14 11.17 12.86 15.09
C PHE A 14 10.66 11.47 14.72
N ASP A 15 11.57 10.60 14.32
CA ASP A 15 11.26 9.20 14.08
C ASP A 15 11.56 8.40 15.36
N PRO A 16 10.56 7.80 16.00
CA PRO A 16 10.76 7.04 17.24
C PRO A 16 11.53 5.74 17.03
N THR A 17 11.75 5.33 15.78
CA THR A 17 12.56 4.16 15.45
C THR A 17 14.05 4.47 15.37
N GLU A 18 14.41 5.75 15.15
CA GLU A 18 15.80 6.20 14.97
C GLU A 18 16.37 6.91 16.21
N ALA A 19 15.52 7.53 17.02
CA ALA A 19 15.95 8.33 18.16
C ALA A 19 14.98 8.25 19.36
N ALA A 20 15.52 8.49 20.55
CA ALA A 20 14.69 8.75 21.74
C ALA A 20 13.90 10.05 21.57
N ALA A 21 12.73 10.12 22.22
CA ALA A 21 11.88 11.31 22.16
C ALA A 21 12.64 12.58 22.65
N PRO A 22 12.72 13.62 21.82
CA PRO A 22 13.38 14.88 22.21
C PRO A 22 12.69 15.52 23.43
N ALA A 23 13.46 16.24 24.27
CA ALA A 23 12.90 16.93 25.44
C ALA A 23 11.76 17.88 25.07
N THR A 24 11.87 18.57 23.93
CA THR A 24 10.81 19.44 23.39
C THR A 24 9.52 18.71 23.07
N TYR A 25 9.62 17.45 22.61
CA TYR A 25 8.44 16.59 22.40
C TYR A 25 7.82 16.18 23.74
N LEU A 26 8.63 15.76 24.71
CA LEU A 26 8.15 15.36 26.03
C LEU A 26 7.44 16.52 26.73
N ASP A 27 8.02 17.72 26.70
CA ASP A 27 7.41 18.93 27.25
C ASP A 27 6.10 19.28 26.52
N ALA A 28 6.15 19.37 25.17
CA ALA A 28 4.96 19.63 24.35
C ALA A 28 3.86 18.59 24.58
N SER A 29 4.23 17.33 24.71
CA SER A 29 3.28 16.24 24.93
C SER A 29 2.47 16.37 26.22
N THR A 30 2.93 17.14 27.21
CA THR A 30 2.19 17.39 28.46
C THR A 30 1.20 18.56 28.37
N ARG A 31 1.26 19.39 27.35
CA ARG A 31 0.46 20.61 27.23
C ARG A 31 -0.98 20.30 26.77
N PRO A 32 -1.97 21.00 27.31
CA PRO A 32 -3.39 20.75 26.98
C PRO A 32 -3.78 21.26 25.59
N ASP A 33 -3.01 22.20 25.00
CA ASP A 33 -3.24 22.79 23.69
C ASP A 33 -2.57 21.99 22.54
N VAL A 34 -1.87 20.89 22.87
CA VAL A 34 -1.21 20.05 21.88
C VAL A 34 -2.17 18.95 21.41
N ARG A 35 -2.27 18.80 20.11
CA ARG A 35 -2.98 17.71 19.45
C ARG A 35 -2.01 16.65 18.97
N LEU A 36 -2.32 15.41 19.27
CA LEU A 36 -1.57 14.26 18.80
C LEU A 36 -2.20 13.73 17.52
N ARG A 37 -1.37 13.26 16.61
CA ARG A 37 -1.83 12.69 15.34
C ARG A 37 -1.10 11.40 15.06
N VAL A 38 -1.86 10.40 14.64
CA VAL A 38 -1.34 9.14 14.10
C VAL A 38 -1.59 9.14 12.61
N THR A 39 -0.55 8.96 11.82
CA THR A 39 -0.65 8.83 10.36
C THR A 39 -0.39 7.40 9.95
N LEU A 40 -1.37 6.79 9.28
CA LEU A 40 -1.22 5.51 8.62
C LEU A 40 -0.86 5.75 7.16
N ALA A 41 0.32 5.29 6.76
CA ALA A 41 0.77 5.38 5.37
C ALA A 41 0.01 4.37 4.47
N GLU A 42 -0.28 4.79 3.24
CA GLU A 42 -0.77 3.89 2.19
C GLU A 42 0.21 2.73 1.98
N GLY A 43 -0.30 1.54 1.70
CA GLY A 43 0.51 0.35 1.46
C GLY A 43 1.14 -0.29 2.71
N ALA A 44 0.88 0.23 3.92
CA ALA A 44 1.26 -0.45 5.15
C ALA A 44 0.39 -1.68 5.39
N THR A 45 0.99 -2.76 5.93
CA THR A 45 0.21 -3.95 6.33
C THR A 45 -0.45 -3.75 7.68
N SER A 46 -1.53 -4.49 7.95
CA SER A 46 -2.22 -4.44 9.26
C SER A 46 -1.28 -4.78 10.42
N TRP A 47 -0.35 -5.71 10.21
CA TRP A 47 0.69 -6.01 11.20
C TRP A 47 1.59 -4.80 11.49
N GLN A 48 2.07 -4.11 10.44
CA GLN A 48 2.90 -2.91 10.59
C GLN A 48 2.17 -1.79 11.33
N VAL A 49 0.87 -1.61 11.04
CA VAL A 49 0.01 -0.64 11.73
C VAL A 49 -0.07 -0.96 13.22
N VAL A 50 -0.41 -2.21 13.56
CA VAL A 50 -0.52 -2.63 14.98
C VAL A 50 0.79 -2.46 15.71
N GLU A 51 1.92 -2.84 15.10
CA GLU A 51 3.24 -2.68 15.73
C GLU A 51 3.62 -1.19 15.90
N ALA A 52 3.22 -0.31 14.97
CA ALA A 52 3.42 1.13 15.14
C ALA A 52 2.54 1.69 16.28
N LEU A 53 1.28 1.26 16.37
CA LEU A 53 0.37 1.69 17.43
C LEU A 53 0.82 1.20 18.82
N LYS A 54 1.40 0.01 18.92
CA LYS A 54 1.98 -0.49 20.20
C LYS A 54 3.09 0.40 20.71
N ARG A 55 3.90 0.98 19.81
CA ARG A 55 4.99 1.90 20.17
C ARG A 55 4.52 3.32 20.50
N ALA A 56 3.27 3.67 20.18
CA ALA A 56 2.69 4.98 20.49
C ALA A 56 2.30 5.03 21.98
N GLU A 57 3.19 5.51 22.85
CA GLU A 57 3.01 5.55 24.32
C GLU A 57 1.83 6.41 24.78
N PHE A 58 1.40 7.37 23.97
CA PHE A 58 0.25 8.23 24.24
C PHE A 58 -1.10 7.52 24.00
N LEU A 59 -1.12 6.35 23.40
CA LEU A 59 -2.32 5.53 23.23
C LEU A 59 -2.40 4.48 24.33
N SER A 60 -3.59 4.28 24.89
CA SER A 60 -3.87 3.26 25.89
C SER A 60 -4.48 1.98 25.30
N GLY A 61 -4.59 0.94 26.13
CA GLY A 61 -5.19 -0.34 25.77
C GLY A 61 -4.27 -1.26 24.96
N GLU A 62 -4.57 -2.55 24.98
CA GLU A 62 -3.86 -3.58 24.22
C GLU A 62 -4.59 -3.88 22.93
N VAL A 63 -3.84 -4.30 21.90
CA VAL A 63 -4.42 -4.85 20.67
C VAL A 63 -4.36 -6.36 20.75
N THR A 64 -5.50 -7.00 20.96
CA THR A 64 -5.61 -8.45 21.15
C THR A 64 -5.85 -9.22 19.85
N VAL A 65 -6.43 -8.56 18.85
CA VAL A 65 -6.77 -9.15 17.54
C VAL A 65 -6.13 -8.31 16.45
N LEU A 66 -5.40 -8.96 15.53
CA LEU A 66 -4.88 -8.32 14.34
C LEU A 66 -6.05 -8.05 13.39
N PRO A 67 -6.28 -6.79 12.96
CA PRO A 67 -7.29 -6.49 11.95
C PRO A 67 -6.99 -7.20 10.62
N ASP A 68 -8.04 -7.53 9.88
CA ASP A 68 -7.93 -8.13 8.57
C ASP A 68 -7.09 -7.24 7.64
N GLU A 69 -6.28 -7.86 6.77
CA GLU A 69 -5.45 -7.13 5.84
C GLU A 69 -6.30 -6.33 4.85
N GLY A 70 -5.92 -5.09 4.59
CA GLY A 70 -6.66 -4.18 3.73
C GLY A 70 -7.83 -3.45 4.40
N SER A 71 -8.17 -3.78 5.65
CA SER A 71 -9.35 -3.25 6.34
C SER A 71 -9.16 -1.88 6.98
N LEU A 72 -7.94 -1.33 7.01
CA LEU A 72 -7.63 -0.07 7.70
C LEU A 72 -7.42 1.07 6.71
N ALA A 73 -8.18 2.15 6.83
CA ALA A 73 -8.04 3.30 5.93
C ALA A 73 -6.73 4.06 6.21
N PRO A 74 -5.85 4.21 5.22
CA PRO A 74 -4.72 5.13 5.32
C PRO A 74 -5.21 6.59 5.40
N ASP A 75 -4.83 7.28 6.47
CA ASP A 75 -5.16 8.69 6.72
C ASP A 75 -4.38 9.20 7.94
N SER A 76 -4.57 10.48 8.26
CA SER A 76 -4.10 11.10 9.50
C SER A 76 -5.24 11.22 10.51
N TYR A 77 -5.08 10.57 11.65
CA TYR A 77 -6.07 10.50 12.72
C TYR A 77 -5.67 11.40 13.89
N GLU A 78 -6.52 12.34 14.24
CA GLU A 78 -6.33 13.12 15.46
C GLU A 78 -6.73 12.26 16.66
N VAL A 79 -5.86 12.22 17.65
CA VAL A 79 -6.04 11.42 18.87
C VAL A 79 -5.79 12.26 20.12
N SER A 80 -6.36 11.84 21.23
CA SER A 80 -6.13 12.40 22.56
C SER A 80 -5.43 11.40 23.46
N ARG A 81 -5.03 11.82 24.66
CA ARG A 81 -4.46 10.92 25.66
C ARG A 81 -5.43 9.88 26.22
N SER A 82 -6.72 10.10 26.03
CA SER A 82 -7.77 9.13 26.39
C SER A 82 -8.09 8.16 25.25
N SER A 83 -7.49 8.35 24.06
CA SER A 83 -7.70 7.46 22.92
C SER A 83 -7.08 6.10 23.18
N THR A 84 -7.82 5.05 22.81
CA THR A 84 -7.34 3.69 22.87
C THR A 84 -6.93 3.21 21.49
N ARG A 85 -5.98 2.26 21.44
CA ARG A 85 -5.57 1.61 20.19
C ARG A 85 -6.72 0.93 19.49
N GLU A 86 -7.60 0.26 20.27
CA GLU A 86 -8.78 -0.43 19.74
C GLU A 86 -9.80 0.54 19.12
N ALA A 87 -10.10 1.67 19.77
CA ALA A 87 -10.99 2.68 19.21
C ALA A 87 -10.43 3.28 17.92
N LEU A 88 -9.12 3.51 17.86
CA LEU A 88 -8.47 4.03 16.66
C LEU A 88 -8.51 3.02 15.51
N LEU A 89 -8.21 1.75 15.77
CA LEU A 89 -8.33 0.68 14.77
C LEU A 89 -9.77 0.51 14.27
N SER A 90 -10.76 0.60 15.17
CA SER A 90 -12.17 0.56 14.80
C SER A 90 -12.58 1.73 13.91
N GLU A 91 -12.07 2.93 14.17
CA GLU A 91 -12.32 4.10 13.32
C GLU A 91 -11.65 3.95 11.94
N MET A 92 -10.41 3.43 11.90
CA MET A 92 -9.71 3.12 10.65
C MET A 92 -10.51 2.12 9.80
N ALA A 93 -11.01 1.05 10.44
CA ALA A 93 -11.80 0.02 9.77
C ALA A 93 -13.15 0.57 9.27
N ARG A 94 -13.85 1.36 10.10
CA ARG A 94 -15.10 2.01 9.72
C ARG A 94 -14.92 2.92 8.50
N ARG A 95 -13.82 3.69 8.45
CA ARG A 95 -13.51 4.57 7.30
C ARG A 95 -13.23 3.77 6.05
N GLN A 96 -12.45 2.69 6.14
CA GLN A 96 -12.15 1.84 4.99
C GLN A 96 -13.43 1.21 4.43
N GLY A 97 -14.30 0.69 5.29
CA GLY A 97 -15.61 0.18 4.89
C GLY A 97 -16.43 1.25 4.14
N ALA A 98 -16.51 2.46 4.67
CA ALA A 98 -17.24 3.55 4.00
C ALA A 98 -16.62 3.93 2.63
N ILE A 99 -15.28 3.93 2.51
CA ILE A 99 -14.60 4.21 1.23
C ILE A 99 -14.93 3.14 0.20
N ILE A 100 -14.83 1.86 0.57
CA ILE A 100 -15.09 0.78 -0.39
C ILE A 100 -16.56 0.73 -0.79
N ASP A 101 -17.49 0.94 0.12
CA ASP A 101 -18.93 0.97 -0.16
C ASP A 101 -19.29 2.10 -1.14
N GLU A 102 -18.78 3.31 -0.88
CA GLU A 102 -18.98 4.47 -1.75
C GLU A 102 -18.45 4.22 -3.18
N LEU A 103 -17.20 3.76 -3.27
CA LEU A 103 -16.55 3.56 -4.56
C LEU A 103 -17.12 2.34 -5.31
N TRP A 104 -17.52 1.29 -4.59
CA TRP A 104 -18.17 0.12 -5.18
C TRP A 104 -19.49 0.47 -5.86
N ALA A 105 -20.26 1.39 -5.28
CA ALA A 105 -21.52 1.84 -5.87
C ALA A 105 -21.35 2.54 -7.22
N SER A 106 -20.18 3.15 -7.46
CA SER A 106 -19.85 3.91 -8.70
C SER A 106 -18.83 3.20 -9.60
N ARG A 107 -18.60 1.89 -9.39
CA ARG A 107 -17.62 1.12 -10.15
C ARG A 107 -17.97 0.99 -11.62
N ALA A 108 -16.95 0.80 -12.44
CA ALA A 108 -17.12 0.48 -13.86
C ALA A 108 -17.80 -0.88 -14.06
N ASP A 109 -18.52 -1.04 -15.14
CA ASP A 109 -19.13 -2.30 -15.53
C ASP A 109 -18.09 -3.32 -16.03
N GLY A 110 -18.42 -4.61 -15.89
CA GLY A 110 -17.62 -5.70 -16.47
C GLY A 110 -16.26 -5.92 -15.81
N LEU A 111 -16.10 -5.55 -14.55
CA LEU A 111 -14.90 -5.89 -13.76
C LEU A 111 -14.83 -7.42 -13.53
N PRO A 112 -13.62 -8.02 -13.50
CA PRO A 112 -13.44 -9.47 -13.37
C PRO A 112 -13.52 -9.97 -11.92
N TYR A 113 -14.13 -9.22 -11.04
CA TYR A 113 -14.42 -9.56 -9.65
C TYR A 113 -15.83 -9.13 -9.27
N ALA A 114 -16.45 -9.92 -8.39
CA ALA A 114 -17.88 -9.82 -8.09
C ALA A 114 -18.18 -9.15 -6.74
N THR A 115 -17.18 -8.98 -5.87
CA THR A 115 -17.38 -8.45 -4.51
C THR A 115 -16.44 -7.30 -4.19
N PRO A 116 -16.82 -6.41 -3.24
CA PRO A 116 -15.94 -5.34 -2.74
C PRO A 116 -14.61 -5.86 -2.19
N GLU A 117 -14.61 -7.02 -1.54
CA GLU A 117 -13.41 -7.63 -0.96
C GLU A 117 -12.40 -8.01 -2.06
N GLN A 118 -12.88 -8.58 -3.17
CA GLN A 118 -12.02 -8.88 -4.33
C GLN A 118 -11.45 -7.60 -4.96
N ALA A 119 -12.24 -6.53 -5.03
CA ALA A 119 -11.76 -5.23 -5.46
C ALA A 119 -10.68 -4.67 -4.52
N LEU A 120 -10.82 -4.88 -3.21
CA LEU A 120 -9.84 -4.47 -2.21
C LEU A 120 -8.53 -5.27 -2.37
N VAL A 121 -8.60 -6.56 -2.71
CA VAL A 121 -7.41 -7.35 -3.07
C VAL A 121 -6.69 -6.71 -4.25
N MET A 122 -7.39 -6.42 -5.35
CA MET A 122 -6.81 -5.76 -6.52
C MET A 122 -6.22 -4.38 -6.15
N ALA A 123 -6.94 -3.58 -5.38
CA ALA A 123 -6.47 -2.27 -4.93
C ALA A 123 -5.16 -2.35 -4.14
N SER A 124 -5.02 -3.37 -3.28
CA SER A 124 -3.79 -3.59 -2.51
C SER A 124 -2.59 -3.95 -3.39
N ILE A 125 -2.82 -4.66 -4.49
CA ILE A 125 -1.79 -4.96 -5.50
C ILE A 125 -1.38 -3.66 -6.21
N VAL A 126 -2.34 -2.90 -6.72
CA VAL A 126 -2.09 -1.60 -7.39
C VAL A 126 -1.32 -0.65 -6.47
N GLU A 127 -1.69 -0.58 -5.18
CA GLU A 127 -1.00 0.23 -4.17
C GLU A 127 0.47 -0.13 -4.01
N LYS A 128 0.81 -1.42 -4.12
CA LYS A 128 2.19 -1.90 -3.97
C LYS A 128 3.01 -1.86 -5.26
N GLU A 129 2.38 -1.72 -6.42
CA GLU A 129 3.05 -1.73 -7.72
C GLU A 129 3.49 -0.33 -8.17
N THR A 130 2.74 0.71 -7.83
CA THR A 130 3.12 2.06 -8.28
C THR A 130 2.93 3.12 -7.20
N GLY A 131 3.98 3.94 -7.02
CA GLY A 131 3.92 5.19 -6.26
C GLY A 131 3.53 6.40 -7.13
N VAL A 132 3.37 6.22 -8.46
CA VAL A 132 3.05 7.31 -9.40
C VAL A 132 1.54 7.49 -9.48
N PRO A 133 0.97 8.61 -9.00
CA PRO A 133 -0.49 8.79 -8.95
C PRO A 133 -1.17 8.66 -10.30
N GLY A 134 -0.54 9.15 -11.38
CA GLY A 134 -1.09 9.14 -12.74
C GLY A 134 -1.15 7.75 -13.39
N GLU A 135 -0.42 6.76 -12.87
CA GLU A 135 -0.33 5.42 -13.45
C GLU A 135 -1.25 4.39 -12.79
N ARG A 136 -1.82 4.68 -11.61
CA ARG A 136 -2.62 3.70 -10.87
C ARG A 136 -3.71 3.04 -11.72
N ARG A 137 -4.42 3.83 -12.54
CA ARG A 137 -5.51 3.32 -13.39
C ARG A 137 -4.99 2.47 -14.56
N GLN A 138 -3.80 2.77 -15.09
CA GLN A 138 -3.13 1.96 -16.12
C GLN A 138 -2.60 0.66 -15.53
N VAL A 139 -1.96 0.71 -14.36
CA VAL A 139 -1.52 -0.50 -13.64
C VAL A 139 -2.71 -1.40 -13.31
N ALA A 140 -3.82 -0.82 -12.82
CA ALA A 140 -5.04 -1.56 -12.58
C ALA A 140 -5.58 -2.22 -13.88
N SER A 141 -5.54 -1.50 -15.01
CA SER A 141 -6.01 -2.04 -16.29
C SER A 141 -5.21 -3.25 -16.75
N VAL A 142 -3.87 -3.26 -16.54
CA VAL A 142 -3.04 -4.42 -16.86
C VAL A 142 -3.50 -5.67 -16.10
N PHE A 143 -3.66 -5.57 -14.79
CA PHE A 143 -4.08 -6.71 -13.98
C PHE A 143 -5.51 -7.16 -14.29
N ILE A 144 -6.42 -6.23 -14.54
CA ILE A 144 -7.79 -6.52 -14.94
C ILE A 144 -7.84 -7.23 -16.30
N ASN A 145 -7.05 -6.78 -17.28
CA ASN A 145 -6.96 -7.42 -18.57
C ASN A 145 -6.37 -8.84 -18.43
N ARG A 146 -5.33 -9.02 -17.63
CA ARG A 146 -4.77 -10.35 -17.33
C ARG A 146 -5.82 -11.29 -16.73
N LEU A 147 -6.60 -10.83 -15.74
CA LEU A 147 -7.69 -11.64 -15.17
C LEU A 147 -8.73 -12.05 -16.21
N ARG A 148 -9.12 -11.12 -17.10
CA ARG A 148 -10.09 -11.40 -18.19
C ARG A 148 -9.58 -12.44 -19.18
N GLU A 149 -8.28 -12.44 -19.44
CA GLU A 149 -7.63 -13.37 -20.35
C GLU A 149 -7.15 -14.67 -19.69
N GLY A 150 -7.37 -14.83 -18.37
CA GLY A 150 -6.88 -16.00 -17.63
C GLY A 150 -5.36 -16.04 -17.49
N ILE A 151 -4.70 -14.87 -17.60
CA ILE A 151 -3.25 -14.73 -17.43
C ILE A 151 -2.96 -14.51 -15.94
N ARG A 152 -1.97 -15.21 -15.41
CA ARG A 152 -1.51 -15.03 -14.02
C ARG A 152 -1.03 -13.61 -13.77
N LEU A 153 -1.27 -13.08 -12.56
CA LEU A 153 -0.95 -11.69 -12.24
C LEU A 153 0.56 -11.43 -12.20
N GLN A 154 1.37 -12.37 -11.70
CA GLN A 154 2.82 -12.29 -11.65
C GLN A 154 3.33 -10.99 -11.02
N THR A 155 2.81 -10.67 -9.84
CA THR A 155 3.16 -9.50 -9.05
C THR A 155 4.09 -9.88 -7.91
N ASP A 156 5.27 -9.28 -7.87
CA ASP A 156 6.30 -9.52 -6.84
C ASP A 156 5.81 -9.16 -5.43
N PRO A 157 5.10 -8.04 -5.21
CA PRO A 157 4.57 -7.69 -3.90
C PRO A 157 3.70 -8.78 -3.26
N ALA A 158 2.89 -9.49 -4.04
CA ALA A 158 2.09 -10.59 -3.51
C ALA A 158 2.96 -11.77 -3.05
N VAL A 159 4.01 -12.11 -3.80
CA VAL A 159 4.98 -13.14 -3.40
C VAL A 159 5.70 -12.73 -2.13
N ILE A 160 6.16 -11.48 -2.05
CA ILE A 160 6.81 -10.92 -0.85
C ILE A 160 5.89 -11.02 0.36
N TYR A 161 4.62 -10.65 0.21
CA TYR A 161 3.63 -10.80 1.29
C TYR A 161 3.47 -12.27 1.72
N GLY A 162 3.37 -13.19 0.77
CA GLY A 162 3.27 -14.63 1.05
C GLY A 162 4.49 -15.21 1.78
N VAL A 163 5.69 -14.65 1.55
CA VAL A 163 6.93 -15.06 2.22
C VAL A 163 7.04 -14.44 3.62
N THR A 164 6.68 -13.17 3.77
CA THR A 164 6.87 -12.41 5.01
C THR A 164 5.68 -12.47 5.96
N GLY A 165 4.50 -12.88 5.46
CA GLY A 165 3.24 -12.79 6.21
C GLY A 165 2.88 -11.34 6.56
N GLY A 166 3.26 -10.38 5.72
CA GLY A 166 3.02 -8.95 5.94
C GLY A 166 3.88 -8.30 7.03
N LYS A 167 4.82 -9.04 7.64
CA LYS A 167 5.60 -8.57 8.81
C LYS A 167 6.79 -7.66 8.45
N GLY A 168 7.01 -7.37 7.18
CA GLY A 168 8.09 -6.47 6.77
C GLY A 168 8.50 -6.65 5.32
N SER A 169 9.56 -5.93 4.91
CA SER A 169 10.19 -6.10 3.62
C SER A 169 11.24 -7.23 3.66
N LEU A 170 11.53 -7.82 2.50
CA LEU A 170 12.65 -8.78 2.41
C LEU A 170 14.02 -8.10 2.57
N GLY A 171 14.11 -6.78 2.40
CA GLY A 171 15.38 -6.05 2.38
C GLY A 171 16.31 -6.42 1.19
N ARG A 172 15.81 -7.21 0.25
CA ARG A 172 16.49 -7.70 -0.95
C ARG A 172 15.49 -8.09 -2.03
N GLY A 173 15.97 -8.36 -3.24
CA GLY A 173 15.12 -8.92 -4.29
C GLY A 173 14.63 -10.36 -3.97
N LEU A 174 13.56 -10.78 -4.66
CA LEU A 174 13.06 -12.15 -4.61
C LEU A 174 14.10 -13.13 -5.17
N ARG A 175 14.22 -14.28 -4.53
CA ARG A 175 15.04 -15.39 -5.01
C ARG A 175 14.21 -16.29 -5.92
N GLN A 176 14.89 -17.01 -6.83
CA GLN A 176 14.23 -17.98 -7.72
C GLN A 176 13.45 -19.05 -6.93
N SER A 177 13.97 -19.49 -5.79
CA SER A 177 13.29 -20.46 -4.92
C SER A 177 12.00 -19.91 -4.29
N GLU A 178 11.91 -18.60 -4.09
CA GLU A 178 10.69 -17.93 -3.57
C GLU A 178 9.64 -17.79 -4.68
N LEU A 179 10.07 -17.51 -5.90
CA LEU A 179 9.19 -17.50 -7.09
C LEU A 179 8.64 -18.89 -7.46
N GLN A 180 9.34 -19.96 -7.06
CA GLN A 180 8.93 -21.35 -7.28
C GLN A 180 8.20 -21.96 -6.09
N ARG A 181 8.13 -21.27 -4.95
CA ARG A 181 7.49 -21.76 -3.74
C ARG A 181 5.96 -21.66 -3.86
N GLU A 182 5.27 -22.75 -3.66
CA GLU A 182 3.82 -22.77 -3.60
C GLU A 182 3.34 -22.06 -2.32
N THR A 183 2.67 -20.94 -2.49
CA THR A 183 1.92 -20.22 -1.46
C THR A 183 0.63 -19.68 -2.07
N PRO A 184 -0.43 -19.45 -1.28
CA PRO A 184 -1.66 -18.84 -1.77
C PRO A 184 -1.48 -17.42 -2.36
N TYR A 185 -0.35 -16.79 -2.11
CA TYR A 185 0.00 -15.46 -2.59
C TYR A 185 0.99 -15.47 -3.75
N ASN A 186 1.47 -16.63 -4.18
CA ASN A 186 2.40 -16.70 -5.30
C ASN A 186 1.67 -16.59 -6.63
N THR A 187 1.47 -15.37 -7.07
CA THR A 187 0.78 -15.01 -8.32
C THR A 187 1.52 -15.42 -9.60
N TYR A 188 2.72 -16.00 -9.50
CA TYR A 188 3.39 -16.69 -10.61
C TYR A 188 2.89 -18.13 -10.76
N LEU A 189 2.29 -18.71 -9.72
CA LEU A 189 1.85 -20.12 -9.70
C LEU A 189 0.35 -20.28 -9.58
N ILE A 190 -0.34 -19.35 -8.88
CA ILE A 190 -1.80 -19.36 -8.75
C ILE A 190 -2.47 -18.62 -9.90
N ASP A 191 -3.68 -19.00 -10.24
CA ASP A 191 -4.54 -18.29 -11.17
C ASP A 191 -5.47 -17.32 -10.39
N GLY A 192 -5.76 -16.16 -10.96
CA GLY A 192 -6.64 -15.17 -10.34
C GLY A 192 -6.01 -14.35 -9.21
N LEU A 193 -6.85 -13.88 -8.32
CA LEU A 193 -6.47 -13.05 -7.17
C LEU A 193 -5.92 -13.88 -6.01
N PRO A 194 -4.97 -13.36 -5.22
CA PRO A 194 -4.62 -13.95 -3.93
C PRO A 194 -5.83 -13.89 -2.97
N PRO A 195 -5.82 -14.70 -1.87
CA PRO A 195 -7.00 -14.88 -1.02
C PRO A 195 -7.38 -13.64 -0.21
N THR A 196 -6.45 -12.75 0.08
CA THR A 196 -6.69 -11.51 0.82
C THR A 196 -5.90 -10.35 0.22
N PRO A 197 -6.21 -9.09 0.57
CA PRO A 197 -5.30 -7.97 0.33
C PRO A 197 -3.88 -8.24 0.87
N ILE A 198 -2.89 -7.56 0.33
CA ILE A 198 -1.47 -7.67 0.72
C ILE A 198 -0.96 -6.41 1.43
N ALA A 199 -1.81 -5.42 1.59
CA ALA A 199 -1.57 -4.16 2.30
C ALA A 199 -2.89 -3.43 2.49
N ASN A 200 -2.88 -2.34 3.24
CA ASN A 200 -3.99 -1.40 3.36
C ASN A 200 -3.88 -0.35 2.22
N PRO A 201 -4.73 -0.42 1.19
CA PRO A 201 -4.67 0.51 0.08
C PRO A 201 -5.33 1.84 0.42
N GLY A 202 -4.79 2.92 -0.14
CA GLY A 202 -5.41 4.23 -0.12
C GLY A 202 -6.62 4.33 -1.06
N ARG A 203 -7.43 5.38 -0.86
CA ARG A 203 -8.63 5.66 -1.67
C ARG A 203 -8.34 5.65 -3.18
N ALA A 204 -7.21 6.25 -3.59
CA ALA A 204 -6.85 6.36 -5.01
C ALA A 204 -6.57 5.01 -5.68
N SER A 205 -6.00 4.05 -4.95
CA SER A 205 -5.78 2.70 -5.46
C SER A 205 -7.07 1.87 -5.50
N ILE A 206 -7.99 2.09 -4.55
CA ILE A 206 -9.33 1.49 -4.57
C ILE A 206 -10.12 2.04 -5.78
N GLU A 207 -10.08 3.36 -5.99
CA GLU A 207 -10.72 3.99 -7.15
C GLU A 207 -10.14 3.47 -8.48
N ALA A 208 -8.81 3.32 -8.57
CA ALA A 208 -8.16 2.79 -9.77
C ALA A 208 -8.55 1.33 -10.05
N ALA A 209 -8.66 0.49 -9.03
CA ALA A 209 -9.14 -0.89 -9.16
C ALA A 209 -10.61 -0.95 -9.61
N LEU A 210 -11.44 -0.03 -9.17
CA LEU A 210 -12.88 0.01 -9.48
C LEU A 210 -13.20 0.77 -10.77
N ASN A 211 -12.33 1.69 -11.18
CA ASN A 211 -12.48 2.50 -12.38
C ASN A 211 -11.16 2.56 -13.16
N PRO A 212 -10.68 1.40 -13.68
CA PRO A 212 -9.42 1.33 -14.41
C PRO A 212 -9.47 2.16 -15.69
N GLU A 213 -8.32 2.50 -16.23
CA GLU A 213 -8.22 3.01 -17.59
C GLU A 213 -8.58 1.90 -18.59
N VAL A 214 -9.24 2.26 -19.68
CA VAL A 214 -9.57 1.31 -20.74
C VAL A 214 -8.39 1.21 -21.69
N THR A 215 -7.63 0.12 -21.59
CA THR A 215 -6.43 -0.14 -22.40
C THR A 215 -6.38 -1.61 -22.82
N ASP A 216 -5.48 -1.91 -23.76
CA ASP A 216 -5.13 -3.29 -24.16
C ASP A 216 -3.85 -3.77 -23.47
N TYR A 217 -3.36 -3.05 -22.45
CA TYR A 217 -2.10 -3.38 -21.81
C TYR A 217 -2.16 -4.68 -21.03
N LEU A 218 -1.15 -5.52 -21.19
CA LEU A 218 -0.94 -6.79 -20.48
C LEU A 218 0.38 -6.80 -19.70
N PHE A 219 1.27 -5.84 -19.95
CA PHE A 219 2.61 -5.79 -19.39
C PHE A 219 2.98 -4.35 -19.03
N PHE A 220 3.84 -4.22 -18.03
CA PHE A 220 4.57 -2.99 -17.75
C PHE A 220 5.97 -3.31 -17.21
N VAL A 221 6.87 -2.35 -17.30
CA VAL A 221 8.23 -2.41 -16.75
C VAL A 221 8.69 -0.99 -16.45
N ALA A 222 9.58 -0.81 -15.47
CA ALA A 222 10.14 0.50 -15.16
C ALA A 222 10.73 1.17 -16.42
N ASP A 223 10.49 2.49 -16.57
CA ASP A 223 10.95 3.27 -17.73
C ASP A 223 12.22 4.09 -17.47
N GLY A 224 12.67 4.10 -16.20
CA GLY A 224 13.84 4.85 -15.77
C GLY A 224 13.53 6.29 -15.32
N THR A 225 12.32 6.78 -15.43
CA THR A 225 11.92 8.12 -14.93
C THR A 225 11.29 8.08 -13.55
N GLY A 226 11.05 6.88 -13.03
CA GLY A 226 10.29 6.59 -11.81
C GLY A 226 8.89 6.06 -12.10
N GLY A 227 8.50 6.01 -13.37
CA GLY A 227 7.27 5.44 -13.88
C GLY A 227 7.49 4.15 -14.67
N HIS A 228 6.49 3.78 -15.48
CA HIS A 228 6.44 2.53 -16.21
C HIS A 228 6.17 2.72 -17.72
N ALA A 229 6.81 1.88 -18.51
CA ALA A 229 6.47 1.68 -19.92
C ALA A 229 5.48 0.52 -20.03
N PHE A 230 4.27 0.81 -20.50
CA PHE A 230 3.20 -0.16 -20.69
C PHE A 230 3.26 -0.80 -22.08
N ALA A 231 2.75 -2.02 -22.23
CA ALA A 231 2.73 -2.75 -23.50
C ALA A 231 1.52 -3.69 -23.56
N ALA A 232 0.93 -3.78 -24.76
CA ALA A 232 -0.15 -4.73 -25.06
C ALA A 232 0.39 -6.11 -25.44
N THR A 233 1.60 -6.18 -26.01
CA THR A 233 2.20 -7.41 -26.52
C THR A 233 3.51 -7.76 -25.83
N LEU A 234 3.82 -9.06 -25.76
CA LEU A 234 5.09 -9.53 -25.23
C LEU A 234 6.30 -8.99 -26.02
N ALA A 235 6.14 -8.81 -27.34
CA ALA A 235 7.21 -8.25 -28.17
C ALA A 235 7.54 -6.80 -27.81
N GLU A 236 6.52 -5.99 -27.52
CA GLU A 236 6.71 -4.60 -27.03
C GLU A 236 7.31 -4.59 -25.65
N HIS A 237 6.78 -5.43 -24.75
CA HIS A 237 7.32 -5.56 -23.39
C HIS A 237 8.81 -5.92 -23.43
N ASN A 238 9.22 -6.88 -24.25
CA ASN A 238 10.62 -7.26 -24.35
C ASN A 238 11.52 -6.11 -24.85
N ARG A 239 11.00 -5.25 -25.75
CA ARG A 239 11.73 -4.03 -26.17
C ARG A 239 11.87 -3.03 -25.01
N ASN A 240 10.81 -2.85 -24.23
CA ASN A 240 10.85 -1.97 -23.06
C ASN A 240 11.79 -2.51 -21.98
N VAL A 241 11.81 -3.83 -21.74
CA VAL A 241 12.75 -4.48 -20.82
C VAL A 241 14.20 -4.29 -21.28
N ALA A 242 14.49 -4.44 -22.59
CA ALA A 242 15.83 -4.20 -23.13
C ALA A 242 16.28 -2.75 -22.86
N ARG A 243 15.41 -1.77 -23.13
CA ARG A 243 15.68 -0.35 -22.85
C ARG A 243 15.91 -0.08 -21.36
N TRP A 244 15.08 -0.67 -20.49
CA TRP A 244 15.24 -0.54 -19.04
C TRP A 244 16.61 -1.05 -18.58
N ARG A 245 17.05 -2.22 -19.07
CA ARG A 245 18.36 -2.78 -18.75
C ARG A 245 19.53 -1.89 -19.18
N GLU A 246 19.43 -1.22 -20.32
CA GLU A 246 20.42 -0.23 -20.77
C GLU A 246 20.48 0.97 -19.81
N ILE A 247 19.33 1.49 -19.38
CA ILE A 247 19.25 2.59 -18.41
C ILE A 247 19.84 2.18 -17.06
N GLU A 248 19.48 1.00 -16.57
CA GLU A 248 19.95 0.44 -15.30
C GLU A 248 21.48 0.24 -15.31
N ALA A 249 22.01 -0.31 -16.41
CA ALA A 249 23.45 -0.49 -16.59
C ALA A 249 24.20 0.86 -16.62
N ALA A 250 23.63 1.89 -17.25
CA ALA A 250 24.21 3.23 -17.30
C ALA A 250 24.19 3.96 -15.93
N ARG A 251 23.27 3.58 -15.03
CA ARG A 251 23.16 4.15 -13.67
C ARG A 251 24.00 3.42 -12.63
N SER A 252 24.31 2.17 -12.85
CA SER A 252 25.22 1.45 -11.97
C SER A 252 26.62 2.02 -12.14
N PRO A 253 27.27 2.60 -11.11
CA PRO A 253 28.65 3.03 -11.23
C PRO A 253 29.48 1.78 -11.59
N ALA A 254 30.28 1.90 -12.64
CA ALA A 254 31.24 0.86 -13.01
C ALA A 254 32.00 0.47 -11.75
N GLY A 255 31.79 -0.76 -11.30
CA GLY A 255 32.36 -1.25 -10.05
C GLY A 255 33.88 -1.11 -10.09
N ASN A 256 34.39 -0.44 -9.08
CA ASN A 256 35.79 -0.56 -8.67
C ASN A 256 35.93 -1.72 -7.69
#